data_16dc6938affb950e05dae16247d8652c
#
_entry.id   16dc6938affb950e05dae16247d8652c
#
_cell.length_a   1.000
_cell.length_b   1.000
_cell.length_c   1.000
_cell.angle_alpha   90.00
_cell.angle_beta   90.00
_cell.angle_gamma   90.00
#
_symmetry.space_group_name_H-M   'P 1'
#
loop_
_entity.id
_entity.type
_entity.pdbx_description
1 polymer ?
#
loop_
_entity_poly.entity_id
_entity_poly.type
_entity_poly.pdbx_seq_one_letter_code
_entity_poly.pdbx_strand_id
1 'polypeptide(L)'
;FHPLLSQFEVILRNSLNTVLSAHFRDTDWIINQKNGFMRDNSLRNSNYFLKSSVQKTEMKLQRRGIPITSGKIISDQTFGFWIALFLSHHYSLIGGQSIHIFPHKPAHENRASIYDKLDKIKDFRNRINHCEPICFNGQTIDCSDALKIRATIYTLVEWIDPNLIPFFEDMDNIQSKADQILKI
;
A
#
# COMPACT_ATOMS: atom_id res chain seq x y z
N PHE A 1 -3.01 5.47 14.98
CA PHE A 1 -2.98 4.86 13.66
C PHE A 1 -1.72 5.18 12.82
N HIS A 2 -1.13 6.38 12.90
CA HIS A 2 0.01 6.72 12.07
C HIS A 2 1.16 5.70 12.11
N PRO A 3 1.63 5.22 13.28
CA PRO A 3 2.69 4.21 13.30
C PRO A 3 2.29 2.92 12.56
N LEU A 4 1.10 2.40 12.84
CA LEU A 4 0.59 1.16 12.25
C LEU A 4 0.49 1.26 10.71
N LEU A 5 -0.12 2.35 10.20
CA LEU A 5 -0.27 2.59 8.76
C LEU A 5 1.08 2.79 8.07
N SER A 6 2.00 3.55 8.69
CA SER A 6 3.31 3.80 8.12
C SER A 6 4.15 2.53 8.01
N GLN A 7 4.15 1.69 9.03
CA GLN A 7 4.87 0.42 9.00
C GLN A 7 4.26 -0.55 8.00
N PHE A 8 2.93 -0.63 7.93
CA PHE A 8 2.25 -1.45 6.93
C PHE A 8 2.62 -0.99 5.50
N GLU A 9 2.61 0.31 5.22
CA GLU A 9 3.02 0.87 3.93
C GLU A 9 4.47 0.50 3.58
N VAL A 10 5.40 0.58 4.54
CA VAL A 10 6.81 0.20 4.34
C VAL A 10 6.95 -1.28 4.02
N ILE A 11 6.27 -2.15 4.77
CA ILE A 11 6.32 -3.61 4.55
C ILE A 11 5.71 -3.96 3.19
N LEU A 12 4.52 -3.47 2.87
CA LEU A 12 3.86 -3.70 1.58
C LEU A 12 4.77 -3.28 0.41
N ARG A 13 5.33 -2.07 0.48
CA ARG A 13 6.24 -1.51 -0.52
C ARG A 13 7.48 -2.37 -0.71
N ASN A 14 8.13 -2.76 0.39
CA ASN A 14 9.37 -3.54 0.33
C ASN A 14 9.11 -4.96 -0.21
N SER A 15 8.02 -5.61 0.21
CA SER A 15 7.62 -6.93 -0.29
C SER A 15 7.32 -6.88 -1.79
N LEU A 16 6.57 -5.87 -2.26
CA LEU A 16 6.30 -5.68 -3.68
C LEU A 16 7.57 -5.40 -4.47
N ASN A 17 8.46 -4.56 -3.95
CA ASN A 17 9.75 -4.29 -4.58
C ASN A 17 10.58 -5.57 -4.73
N THR A 18 10.66 -6.41 -3.70
CA THR A 18 11.39 -7.67 -3.74
C THR A 18 10.84 -8.60 -4.83
N VAL A 19 9.52 -8.81 -4.84
CA VAL A 19 8.87 -9.69 -5.81
C VAL A 19 9.04 -9.19 -7.25
N LEU A 20 8.88 -7.88 -7.48
CA LEU A 20 9.00 -7.31 -8.83
C LEU A 20 10.45 -7.23 -9.30
N SER A 21 11.41 -6.96 -8.40
CA SER A 21 12.84 -7.04 -8.74
C SER A 21 13.23 -8.44 -9.19
N ALA A 22 12.73 -9.47 -8.51
CA ALA A 22 12.96 -10.86 -8.88
C ALA A 22 12.29 -11.22 -10.22
N HIS A 23 11.04 -10.80 -10.41
CA HIS A 23 10.28 -11.05 -11.65
C HIS A 23 10.97 -10.46 -12.89
N PHE A 24 11.37 -9.19 -12.81
CA PHE A 24 12.05 -8.52 -13.90
C PHE A 24 13.54 -8.85 -13.98
N ARG A 25 14.10 -9.54 -12.98
CA ARG A 25 15.56 -9.76 -12.82
C ARG A 25 16.34 -8.45 -12.86
N ASP A 26 15.79 -7.43 -12.23
CA ASP A 26 16.28 -6.06 -12.32
C ASP A 26 15.97 -5.33 -11.00
N THR A 27 17.00 -4.90 -10.29
CA THR A 27 16.87 -4.11 -9.06
C THR A 27 16.40 -2.68 -9.32
N ASP A 28 16.60 -2.20 -10.55
CA ASP A 28 16.18 -0.88 -11.03
C ASP A 28 14.87 -0.93 -11.85
N TRP A 29 14.08 -2.01 -11.67
CA TRP A 29 12.84 -2.25 -12.42
C TRP A 29 11.91 -1.03 -12.41
N ILE A 30 11.80 -0.30 -11.29
CA ILE A 30 10.89 0.84 -11.17
C ILE A 30 11.25 1.97 -12.14
N ILE A 31 12.53 2.16 -12.42
CA ILE A 31 13.04 3.12 -13.41
C ILE A 31 12.89 2.56 -14.83
N ASN A 32 13.33 1.33 -15.03
CA ASN A 32 13.43 0.73 -16.37
C ASN A 32 12.05 0.37 -16.94
N GLN A 33 11.11 -0.10 -16.10
CA GLN A 33 9.76 -0.46 -16.52
C GLN A 33 8.85 0.75 -16.84
N LYS A 34 9.31 1.98 -16.69
CA LYS A 34 8.62 3.15 -17.27
C LYS A 34 8.43 3.01 -18.79
N ASN A 35 9.41 2.38 -19.45
CA ASN A 35 9.39 2.13 -20.89
C ASN A 35 8.98 0.68 -21.23
N GLY A 36 8.77 -0.15 -20.22
CA GLY A 36 8.20 -1.49 -20.29
C GLY A 36 6.69 -1.48 -19.99
N PHE A 37 6.25 -2.31 -19.04
CA PHE A 37 4.82 -2.50 -18.77
C PHE A 37 4.07 -1.21 -18.41
N MET A 38 4.71 -0.24 -17.75
CA MET A 38 4.06 1.02 -17.37
C MET A 38 3.72 1.92 -18.58
N ARG A 39 4.19 1.57 -19.79
CA ARG A 39 3.89 2.27 -21.04
C ARG A 39 2.92 1.49 -21.93
N ASP A 40 2.41 0.36 -21.47
CA ASP A 40 1.50 -0.44 -22.27
C ASP A 40 0.26 0.36 -22.70
N ASN A 41 -0.18 0.19 -23.95
CA ASN A 41 -1.31 0.94 -24.51
C ASN A 41 -2.64 0.71 -23.77
N SER A 42 -2.81 -0.45 -23.13
CA SER A 42 -3.99 -0.74 -22.30
C SER A 42 -4.14 0.20 -21.11
N LEU A 43 -3.05 0.86 -20.69
CA LEU A 43 -3.03 1.81 -19.57
C LEU A 43 -3.41 3.24 -19.94
N ARG A 44 -3.78 3.48 -21.22
CA ARG A 44 -4.14 4.82 -21.70
C ARG A 44 -5.30 5.42 -20.89
N ASN A 45 -6.31 4.63 -20.56
CA ASN A 45 -7.49 5.09 -19.79
C ASN A 45 -7.15 5.46 -18.33
N SER A 46 -6.07 4.92 -17.78
CA SER A 46 -5.54 5.29 -16.45
C SER A 46 -4.52 6.43 -16.53
N ASN A 47 -4.37 7.09 -17.70
CA ASN A 47 -3.36 8.13 -17.93
C ASN A 47 -1.94 7.67 -17.56
N TYR A 48 -1.65 6.39 -17.76
CA TYR A 48 -0.35 5.79 -17.42
C TYR A 48 0.08 6.12 -15.98
N PHE A 49 -0.83 5.95 -15.02
CA PHE A 49 -0.68 6.40 -13.63
C PHE A 49 0.68 6.04 -13.02
N LEU A 50 1.11 4.77 -13.11
CA LEU A 50 2.39 4.32 -12.52
C LEU A 50 3.58 5.05 -13.15
N LYS A 51 3.62 5.10 -14.49
CA LYS A 51 4.66 5.83 -15.23
C LYS A 51 4.71 7.31 -14.83
N SER A 52 3.55 7.96 -14.82
CA SER A 52 3.43 9.38 -14.47
C SER A 52 3.90 9.65 -13.05
N SER A 53 3.63 8.74 -12.11
CA SER A 53 4.08 8.85 -10.72
C SER A 53 5.60 8.77 -10.61
N VAL A 54 6.23 7.80 -11.27
CA VAL A 54 7.69 7.68 -11.32
C VAL A 54 8.32 8.92 -11.94
N GLN A 55 7.80 9.41 -13.07
CA GLN A 55 8.31 10.61 -13.74
C GLN A 55 8.20 11.87 -12.87
N LYS A 56 7.12 12.03 -12.12
CA LYS A 56 6.97 13.14 -11.17
C LYS A 56 8.06 13.11 -10.09
N THR A 57 8.36 11.94 -9.55
CA THR A 57 9.45 11.76 -8.57
C THR A 57 10.82 12.08 -9.20
N GLU A 58 11.09 11.59 -10.41
CA GLU A 58 12.35 11.90 -11.12
C GLU A 58 12.51 13.42 -11.31
N MET A 59 11.48 14.10 -11.82
CA MET A 59 11.52 15.56 -11.98
C MET A 59 11.73 16.29 -10.64
N LYS A 60 11.11 15.81 -9.55
CA LYS A 60 11.29 16.36 -8.21
C LYS A 60 12.74 16.22 -7.73
N LEU A 61 13.36 15.05 -7.93
CA LEU A 61 14.76 14.81 -7.57
C LEU A 61 15.71 15.67 -8.41
N GLN A 62 15.49 15.75 -9.73
CA GLN A 62 16.27 16.59 -10.64
C GLN A 62 16.23 18.07 -10.24
N ARG A 63 15.05 18.63 -9.98
CA ARG A 63 14.90 20.03 -9.53
C ARG A 63 15.65 20.33 -8.23
N ARG A 64 15.88 19.31 -7.40
CA ARG A 64 16.62 19.42 -6.13
C ARG A 64 18.09 19.07 -6.25
N GLY A 65 18.60 18.78 -7.47
CA GLY A 65 19.98 18.35 -7.70
C GLY A 65 20.32 17.00 -7.04
N ILE A 66 19.33 16.16 -6.77
CA ILE A 66 19.50 14.88 -6.09
C ILE A 66 19.66 13.78 -7.14
N PRO A 67 20.70 12.92 -7.07
CA PRO A 67 20.84 11.78 -7.98
C PRO A 67 19.62 10.86 -7.96
N ILE A 68 19.15 10.48 -9.13
CA ILE A 68 18.05 9.52 -9.30
C ILE A 68 18.57 8.12 -9.02
N THR A 69 17.96 7.45 -8.04
CA THR A 69 18.19 6.03 -7.75
C THR A 69 16.87 5.34 -7.51
N SER A 70 16.78 4.03 -7.76
CA SER A 70 15.56 3.24 -7.52
C SER A 70 15.08 3.35 -6.09
N GLY A 71 15.98 3.32 -5.11
CA GLY A 71 15.62 3.47 -3.69
C GLY A 71 14.92 4.81 -3.39
N LYS A 72 15.37 5.92 -4.00
CA LYS A 72 14.73 7.23 -3.83
C LYS A 72 13.40 7.31 -4.55
N ILE A 73 13.28 6.72 -5.74
CA ILE A 73 12.01 6.60 -6.45
C ILE A 73 11.01 5.79 -5.62
N ILE A 74 11.41 4.60 -5.15
CA ILE A 74 10.60 3.70 -4.33
C ILE A 74 10.10 4.40 -3.07
N SER A 75 10.99 5.10 -2.35
CA SER A 75 10.63 5.77 -1.09
C SER A 75 9.68 6.96 -1.26
N ASP A 76 9.66 7.59 -2.42
CA ASP A 76 8.81 8.76 -2.71
C ASP A 76 7.43 8.35 -3.29
N GLN A 77 7.22 7.05 -3.65
CA GLN A 77 5.93 6.61 -4.14
C GLN A 77 4.89 6.58 -3.01
N THR A 78 3.66 6.96 -3.35
CA THR A 78 2.53 6.95 -2.43
C THR A 78 2.00 5.54 -2.22
N PHE A 79 1.23 5.32 -1.15
CA PHE A 79 0.50 4.06 -0.92
C PHE A 79 -0.37 3.68 -2.12
N GLY A 80 -1.01 4.67 -2.77
CA GLY A 80 -1.81 4.47 -3.99
C GLY A 80 -1.04 3.87 -5.16
N PHE A 81 0.26 4.19 -5.31
CA PHE A 81 1.11 3.57 -6.33
C PHE A 81 1.23 2.06 -6.12
N TRP A 82 1.48 1.65 -4.88
CA TRP A 82 1.71 0.25 -4.53
C TRP A 82 0.44 -0.60 -4.66
N ILE A 83 -0.70 -0.09 -4.21
CA ILE A 83 -1.97 -0.82 -4.36
C ILE A 83 -2.46 -0.88 -5.80
N ALA A 84 -2.09 0.08 -6.67
CA ALA A 84 -2.43 0.05 -8.08
C ALA A 84 -1.87 -1.18 -8.81
N LEU A 85 -0.80 -1.79 -8.31
CA LEU A 85 -0.26 -3.07 -8.83
C LEU A 85 -1.22 -4.26 -8.65
N PHE A 86 -2.29 -4.09 -7.86
CA PHE A 86 -3.37 -5.05 -7.72
C PHE A 86 -4.59 -4.72 -8.59
N LEU A 87 -4.65 -3.59 -9.28
CA LEU A 87 -5.67 -3.33 -10.29
C LEU A 87 -5.54 -4.31 -11.45
N SER A 88 -6.67 -4.81 -11.99
CA SER A 88 -6.66 -5.88 -13.00
C SER A 88 -5.73 -5.62 -14.18
N HIS A 89 -5.75 -4.40 -14.70
CA HIS A 89 -4.92 -4.01 -15.84
C HIS A 89 -3.41 -3.98 -15.54
N HIS A 90 -3.00 -3.50 -14.36
CA HIS A 90 -1.59 -3.54 -13.95
C HIS A 90 -1.17 -4.98 -13.56
N TYR A 91 -2.03 -5.68 -12.82
CA TYR A 91 -1.79 -7.04 -12.37
C TYR A 91 -1.51 -8.00 -13.51
N SER A 92 -2.29 -7.92 -14.61
CA SER A 92 -2.08 -8.75 -15.79
C SER A 92 -0.73 -8.47 -16.47
N LEU A 93 -0.33 -7.20 -16.58
CA LEU A 93 0.91 -6.80 -17.23
C LEU A 93 2.18 -7.21 -16.47
N ILE A 94 2.08 -7.42 -15.16
CA ILE A 94 3.17 -7.96 -14.34
C ILE A 94 3.04 -9.47 -14.10
N GLY A 95 2.24 -10.17 -14.90
CA GLY A 95 2.07 -11.61 -14.78
C GLY A 95 1.50 -12.09 -13.44
N GLY A 96 0.71 -11.25 -12.76
CA GLY A 96 0.10 -11.61 -11.49
C GLY A 96 1.03 -11.57 -10.27
N GLN A 97 2.22 -11.04 -10.40
CA GLN A 97 3.28 -11.19 -9.39
C GLN A 97 2.95 -10.55 -8.04
N SER A 98 2.16 -9.47 -8.00
CA SER A 98 1.88 -8.77 -6.74
C SER A 98 1.20 -9.63 -5.67
N ILE A 99 0.46 -10.69 -6.05
CA ILE A 99 -0.20 -11.57 -5.06
C ILE A 99 0.80 -12.41 -4.25
N HIS A 100 1.98 -12.66 -4.79
CA HIS A 100 2.99 -13.50 -4.16
C HIS A 100 3.66 -12.88 -2.93
N ILE A 101 3.37 -11.60 -2.64
CA ILE A 101 3.77 -11.02 -1.36
C ILE A 101 2.95 -11.55 -0.17
N PHE A 102 1.87 -12.31 -0.43
CA PHE A 102 0.99 -12.89 0.58
C PHE A 102 1.05 -14.43 0.56
N PRO A 103 2.19 -15.05 0.91
CA PRO A 103 2.36 -16.50 0.86
C PRO A 103 1.43 -17.25 1.84
N HIS A 104 1.01 -16.60 2.94
CA HIS A 104 0.16 -17.19 3.98
C HIS A 104 -1.33 -16.87 3.80
N LYS A 105 -1.74 -16.24 2.69
CA LYS A 105 -3.16 -15.95 2.44
C LYS A 105 -3.98 -17.23 2.30
N PRO A 106 -5.24 -17.27 2.75
CA PRO A 106 -6.16 -18.36 2.49
C PRO A 106 -6.37 -18.60 0.98
N ALA A 107 -6.65 -19.85 0.59
CA ALA A 107 -6.80 -20.22 -0.82
C ALA A 107 -7.95 -19.50 -1.55
N HIS A 108 -9.02 -19.13 -0.84
CA HIS A 108 -10.16 -18.42 -1.39
C HIS A 108 -9.90 -16.92 -1.63
N GLU A 109 -8.84 -16.36 -1.02
CA GLU A 109 -8.47 -14.96 -1.23
C GLU A 109 -7.75 -14.78 -2.57
N ASN A 110 -8.19 -13.80 -3.32
CA ASN A 110 -7.69 -13.51 -4.66
C ASN A 110 -7.28 -12.04 -4.82
N ARG A 111 -6.81 -11.69 -6.00
CA ARG A 111 -6.37 -10.33 -6.31
C ARG A 111 -7.44 -9.27 -5.96
N ALA A 112 -8.71 -9.53 -6.31
CA ALA A 112 -9.76 -8.53 -6.13
C ALA A 112 -10.05 -8.31 -4.64
N SER A 113 -10.18 -9.40 -3.86
CA SER A 113 -10.42 -9.32 -2.41
C SER A 113 -9.25 -8.64 -1.67
N ILE A 114 -8.02 -8.87 -2.12
CA ILE A 114 -6.84 -8.17 -1.58
C ILE A 114 -6.87 -6.69 -1.94
N TYR A 115 -7.16 -6.36 -3.21
CA TYR A 115 -7.29 -4.96 -3.64
C TYR A 115 -8.34 -4.22 -2.81
N ASP A 116 -9.52 -4.81 -2.60
CA ASP A 116 -10.60 -4.20 -1.82
C ASP A 116 -10.18 -3.92 -0.37
N LYS A 117 -9.41 -4.82 0.24
CA LYS A 117 -8.84 -4.61 1.58
C LYS A 117 -7.83 -3.43 1.59
N LEU A 118 -6.93 -3.41 0.63
CA LEU A 118 -5.91 -2.37 0.49
C LEU A 118 -6.53 -1.00 0.18
N ASP A 119 -7.57 -0.96 -0.65
CA ASP A 119 -8.27 0.26 -1.02
C ASP A 119 -8.99 0.90 0.18
N LYS A 120 -9.65 0.08 1.01
CA LYS A 120 -10.24 0.52 2.29
C LYS A 120 -9.20 1.11 3.24
N ILE A 121 -8.03 0.48 3.35
CA ILE A 121 -6.92 1.02 4.15
C ILE A 121 -6.44 2.37 3.58
N LYS A 122 -6.32 2.49 2.26
CA LYS A 122 -5.95 3.75 1.59
C LYS A 122 -6.95 4.86 1.91
N ASP A 123 -8.23 4.57 1.78
CA ASP A 123 -9.27 5.57 2.03
C ASP A 123 -9.29 6.01 3.49
N PHE A 124 -9.16 5.08 4.42
CA PHE A 124 -9.05 5.39 5.84
C PHE A 124 -7.79 6.21 6.16
N ARG A 125 -6.64 5.86 5.57
CA ARG A 125 -5.39 6.64 5.68
C ARG A 125 -5.56 8.07 5.15
N ASN A 126 -6.27 8.23 4.05
CA ASN A 126 -6.55 9.56 3.50
C ASN A 126 -7.41 10.40 4.46
N ARG A 127 -8.46 9.83 5.06
CA ARG A 127 -9.26 10.50 6.08
C ARG A 127 -8.39 10.98 7.25
N ILE A 128 -7.49 10.14 7.76
CA ILE A 128 -6.54 10.52 8.82
C ILE A 128 -5.65 11.68 8.37
N ASN A 129 -5.08 11.61 7.16
CA ASN A 129 -4.18 12.64 6.65
C ASN A 129 -4.90 13.99 6.41
N HIS A 130 -6.21 13.96 6.15
CA HIS A 130 -7.07 15.14 6.04
C HIS A 130 -7.69 15.57 7.37
N CYS A 131 -7.28 14.99 8.49
CA CYS A 131 -7.80 15.26 9.83
C CYS A 131 -9.32 15.08 9.94
N GLU A 132 -9.89 14.18 9.13
CA GLU A 132 -11.31 13.84 9.21
C GLU A 132 -11.61 13.01 10.46
N PRO A 133 -12.80 13.15 11.07
CA PRO A 133 -13.22 12.31 12.19
C PRO A 133 -13.28 10.83 11.79
N ILE A 134 -12.61 9.96 12.56
CA ILE A 134 -12.56 8.50 12.29
C ILE A 134 -13.31 7.66 13.33
N CYS A 135 -13.82 8.29 14.39
CA CYS A 135 -14.56 7.63 15.47
C CYS A 135 -16.00 8.14 15.56
N PHE A 136 -16.61 8.51 14.42
CA PHE A 136 -17.97 8.99 14.36
C PHE A 136 -18.73 8.37 13.17
N ASN A 137 -20.01 8.05 13.43
CA ASN A 137 -20.99 7.75 12.39
C ASN A 137 -22.15 8.76 12.57
N GLY A 138 -22.18 9.76 11.68
CA GLY A 138 -23.05 10.93 11.87
C GLY A 138 -22.68 11.69 13.14
N GLN A 139 -23.62 11.78 14.09
CA GLN A 139 -23.42 12.43 15.39
C GLN A 139 -23.10 11.45 16.54
N THR A 140 -23.02 10.17 16.24
CA THR A 140 -22.78 9.12 17.25
C THR A 140 -21.31 8.73 17.25
N ILE A 141 -20.74 8.57 18.47
CA ILE A 141 -19.39 8.01 18.63
C ILE A 141 -19.41 6.55 18.17
N ASP A 142 -18.62 6.23 17.16
CA ASP A 142 -18.50 4.88 16.59
C ASP A 142 -17.07 4.64 16.10
N CYS A 143 -16.35 3.76 16.78
CA CYS A 143 -14.99 3.36 16.43
C CYS A 143 -14.94 2.08 15.57
N SER A 144 -16.09 1.54 15.14
CA SER A 144 -16.15 0.24 14.46
C SER A 144 -15.35 0.19 13.18
N ASP A 145 -15.38 1.25 12.35
CA ASP A 145 -14.60 1.32 11.10
C ASP A 145 -13.10 1.37 11.39
N ALA A 146 -12.68 2.13 12.40
CA ALA A 146 -11.28 2.17 12.82
C ALA A 146 -10.80 0.78 13.27
N LEU A 147 -11.57 0.08 14.08
CA LEU A 147 -11.25 -1.27 14.54
C LEU A 147 -11.24 -2.30 13.40
N LYS A 148 -12.17 -2.19 12.43
CA LYS A 148 -12.15 -3.03 11.21
C LYS A 148 -10.89 -2.82 10.37
N ILE A 149 -10.48 -1.57 10.17
CA ILE A 149 -9.23 -1.27 9.43
C ILE A 149 -8.02 -1.80 10.18
N ARG A 150 -7.95 -1.64 11.51
CA ARG A 150 -6.91 -2.25 12.33
C ARG A 150 -6.84 -3.76 12.10
N ALA A 151 -7.96 -4.48 12.24
CA ALA A 151 -8.03 -5.92 12.01
C ALA A 151 -7.61 -6.31 10.58
N THR A 152 -8.01 -5.53 9.56
CA THR A 152 -7.62 -5.75 8.17
C THR A 152 -6.11 -5.62 7.97
N ILE A 153 -5.46 -4.64 8.61
CA ILE A 153 -4.00 -4.47 8.55
C ILE A 153 -3.31 -5.71 9.14
N TYR A 154 -3.75 -6.17 10.34
CA TYR A 154 -3.19 -7.37 10.98
C TYR A 154 -3.35 -8.60 10.09
N THR A 155 -4.52 -8.80 9.50
CA THR A 155 -4.76 -9.89 8.54
C THR A 155 -3.78 -9.86 7.37
N LEU A 156 -3.56 -8.70 6.76
CA LEU A 156 -2.64 -8.59 5.62
C LEU A 156 -1.17 -8.74 6.04
N VAL A 157 -0.79 -8.25 7.23
CA VAL A 157 0.56 -8.45 7.78
C VAL A 157 0.82 -9.93 8.04
N GLU A 158 -0.12 -10.64 8.67
CA GLU A 158 -0.04 -12.09 8.89
C GLU A 158 0.11 -12.86 7.58
N TRP A 159 -0.59 -12.44 6.52
CA TRP A 159 -0.47 -13.07 5.20
C TRP A 159 0.88 -12.80 4.52
N ILE A 160 1.54 -11.67 4.83
CA ILE A 160 2.88 -11.37 4.36
C ILE A 160 3.90 -12.20 5.15
N ASP A 161 3.92 -12.04 6.48
CA ASP A 161 4.81 -12.78 7.39
C ASP A 161 4.24 -12.74 8.83
N PRO A 162 3.79 -13.89 9.39
CA PRO A 162 3.27 -13.96 10.75
C PRO A 162 4.25 -13.48 11.82
N ASN A 163 5.56 -13.56 11.58
CA ASN A 163 6.57 -13.12 12.53
C ASN A 163 6.60 -11.59 12.74
N LEU A 164 5.91 -10.83 11.89
CA LEU A 164 5.77 -9.38 12.04
C LEU A 164 4.69 -8.97 13.05
N ILE A 165 3.80 -9.88 13.43
CA ILE A 165 2.68 -9.59 14.34
C ILE A 165 3.14 -9.01 15.67
N PRO A 166 4.12 -9.60 16.41
CA PRO A 166 4.57 -9.03 17.68
C PRO A 166 5.08 -7.59 17.53
N PHE A 167 5.79 -7.29 16.44
CA PHE A 167 6.28 -5.93 16.17
C PHE A 167 5.12 -4.92 15.97
N PHE A 168 4.00 -5.34 15.35
CA PHE A 168 2.82 -4.51 15.21
C PHE A 168 2.09 -4.32 16.54
N GLU A 169 2.01 -5.37 17.38
CA GLU A 169 1.40 -5.32 18.71
C GLU A 169 2.12 -4.33 19.64
N ASP A 170 3.45 -4.27 19.59
CA ASP A 170 4.26 -3.37 20.42
C ASP A 170 3.96 -1.87 20.16
N MET A 171 3.55 -1.52 18.93
CA MET A 171 3.24 -0.13 18.57
C MET A 171 1.74 0.20 18.61
N ASP A 172 0.87 -0.80 18.79
CA ASP A 172 -0.57 -0.66 18.65
C ASP A 172 -1.28 -0.37 19.98
N ASN A 173 -1.84 0.81 20.09
CA ASN A 173 -2.69 1.19 21.21
C ASN A 173 -4.14 1.54 20.78
N ILE A 174 -4.53 1.17 19.57
CA ILE A 174 -5.79 1.60 18.96
C ILE A 174 -6.99 1.06 19.73
N GLN A 175 -6.98 -0.22 20.13
CA GLN A 175 -8.07 -0.83 20.90
C GLN A 175 -8.27 -0.09 22.21
N SER A 176 -7.19 0.13 22.97
CA SER A 176 -7.25 0.84 24.24
C SER A 176 -7.79 2.27 24.10
N LYS A 177 -7.42 2.96 23.00
CA LYS A 177 -7.94 4.31 22.73
C LYS A 177 -9.41 4.29 22.33
N ALA A 178 -9.84 3.33 21.50
CA ALA A 178 -11.25 3.15 21.16
C ALA A 178 -12.10 2.90 22.40
N ASP A 179 -11.64 2.00 23.29
CA ASP A 179 -12.33 1.68 24.56
C ASP A 179 -12.45 2.91 25.49
N GLN A 180 -11.47 3.82 25.47
CA GLN A 180 -11.53 5.09 26.22
C GLN A 180 -12.53 6.06 25.61
N ILE A 181 -12.58 6.19 24.29
CA ILE A 181 -13.49 7.09 23.57
C ILE A 181 -14.94 6.65 23.77
N LEU A 182 -15.21 5.34 23.73
CA LEU A 182 -16.56 4.78 23.92
C LEU A 182 -17.13 4.93 25.33
N LYS A 183 -16.32 5.38 26.30
CA LYS A 183 -16.75 5.66 27.69
C LYS A 183 -17.15 7.11 27.93
N ILE A 184 -16.96 7.98 26.95
CA ILE A 184 -17.33 9.40 26.99
C ILE A 184 -18.81 9.55 26.62
#